data_20a63de28ed88778cb16da8ee10d0237
#
_entry.id   20a63de28ed88778cb16da8ee10d0237
#
_cell.length_a   1.000
_cell.length_b   1.000
_cell.length_c   1.000
_cell.angle_alpha   90.00
_cell.angle_beta   90.00
_cell.angle_gamma   90.00
#
_symmetry.space_group_name_H-M   'P 1'
#
loop_
_entity.id
_entity.type
_entity.pdbx_description
1 polymer ?
#
loop_
_entity_poly.entity_id
_entity_poly.type
_entity_poly.pdbx_seq_one_letter_code
_entity_poly.pdbx_strand_id
1 'polypeptide(L)'
;MNAVRTHTSTGPGSAPSQVPGSEPVPSARQAVPVAGLSREARNLQWLLQNFIDEVQGVHSVAVVSSDGLLLLSSQQAPQAPAGGEPAARPAGARTDLAAVVSGLASLTDGAARLMDGGRVRQTTVAMDDGMLVVMSVSDGSLLGVHAAADCDISIVAYHMALFVGRAGHVLTPALRSELSQAMESGR
;
A
#
# COMPACT_ATOMS: atom_id res chain seq x y z
N MET A 1 -55.85 2.21 63.35
CA MET A 1 -56.83 1.11 63.09
C MET A 1 -56.33 0.31 61.93
N ASN A 2 -56.17 -0.96 62.16
CA ASN A 2 -56.05 -2.13 61.28
C ASN A 2 -54.91 -2.14 60.24
N ALA A 3 -53.90 -2.91 60.46
CA ALA A 3 -53.76 -4.39 60.47
C ALA A 3 -54.04 -4.93 59.05
N VAL A 4 -53.23 -5.72 58.43
CA VAL A 4 -52.83 -7.11 58.65
C VAL A 4 -52.13 -7.64 57.40
N ARG A 5 -50.95 -8.26 57.63
CA ARG A 5 -50.43 -9.56 57.15
C ARG A 5 -50.13 -9.80 55.67
N THR A 6 -48.88 -10.08 55.47
CA THR A 6 -48.14 -11.34 55.18
C THR A 6 -48.46 -11.97 53.83
N HIS A 7 -47.45 -12.23 53.06
CA HIS A 7 -46.88 -13.56 52.86
C HIS A 7 -45.54 -13.52 52.12
N THR A 8 -44.62 -14.21 52.70
CA THR A 8 -43.37 -14.73 52.19
C THR A 8 -43.51 -15.48 50.89
N SER A 9 -42.58 -15.28 49.94
CA SER A 9 -42.12 -16.38 49.12
C SER A 9 -40.68 -16.14 48.69
N THR A 10 -39.84 -17.01 49.16
CA THR A 10 -38.43 -17.21 48.86
C THR A 10 -38.33 -17.79 47.44
N GLY A 11 -37.41 -17.23 46.63
CA GLY A 11 -36.97 -17.88 45.41
C GLY A 11 -35.58 -17.36 45.03
N PRO A 12 -34.61 -18.22 44.76
CA PRO A 12 -33.21 -17.87 44.72
C PRO A 12 -32.74 -17.29 43.39
N GLY A 13 -31.82 -16.39 43.49
CA GLY A 13 -30.68 -16.14 42.67
C GLY A 13 -30.77 -16.30 41.13
N SER A 14 -30.66 -15.22 40.44
CA SER A 14 -29.96 -15.20 39.15
C SER A 14 -29.09 -13.98 39.10
N ALA A 15 -27.79 -14.24 39.23
CA ALA A 15 -26.75 -13.26 39.01
C ALA A 15 -26.80 -12.77 37.54
N PRO A 16 -26.64 -11.49 37.28
CA PRO A 16 -26.43 -10.99 35.91
C PRO A 16 -25.08 -11.49 35.41
N SER A 17 -25.11 -12.31 34.37
CA SER A 17 -23.92 -12.68 33.58
C SER A 17 -23.25 -11.42 33.07
N GLN A 18 -22.06 -11.16 33.56
CA GLN A 18 -21.15 -10.20 33.00
C GLN A 18 -20.78 -10.65 31.59
N VAL A 19 -21.18 -9.87 30.59
CA VAL A 19 -20.69 -9.95 29.23
C VAL A 19 -19.23 -9.53 29.28
N PRO A 20 -18.25 -10.36 28.88
CA PRO A 20 -16.86 -9.96 28.81
C PRO A 20 -16.74 -8.86 27.77
N GLY A 21 -16.06 -7.78 28.18
CA GLY A 21 -15.81 -6.61 27.37
C GLY A 21 -15.23 -6.95 26.01
N SER A 22 -15.86 -6.43 24.98
CA SER A 22 -15.31 -6.43 23.63
C SER A 22 -14.08 -5.53 23.64
N GLU A 23 -12.90 -6.15 23.70
CA GLU A 23 -11.66 -5.46 23.37
C GLU A 23 -11.79 -4.90 21.94
N PRO A 24 -11.36 -3.66 21.69
CA PRO A 24 -11.31 -3.14 20.33
C PRO A 24 -10.27 -3.94 19.53
N VAL A 25 -10.74 -4.83 18.66
CA VAL A 25 -9.90 -5.48 17.66
C VAL A 25 -9.23 -4.38 16.83
N PRO A 26 -7.90 -4.32 16.76
CA PRO A 26 -7.24 -3.37 15.89
C PRO A 26 -7.72 -3.66 14.46
N SER A 27 -8.29 -2.65 13.80
CA SER A 27 -8.71 -2.72 12.40
C SER A 27 -7.55 -3.25 11.55
N ALA A 28 -7.63 -4.52 11.20
CA ALA A 28 -6.71 -5.15 10.27
C ALA A 28 -6.88 -4.44 8.92
N ARG A 29 -5.92 -3.58 8.60
CA ARG A 29 -5.77 -2.98 7.27
C ARG A 29 -5.71 -4.11 6.26
N GLN A 30 -6.67 -4.15 5.36
CA GLN A 30 -6.82 -5.20 4.38
C GLN A 30 -5.73 -5.08 3.32
N ALA A 31 -4.60 -5.75 3.54
CA ALA A 31 -3.81 -6.26 2.44
C ALA A 31 -4.64 -7.37 1.81
N VAL A 32 -4.97 -7.26 0.52
CA VAL A 32 -5.67 -8.31 -0.22
C VAL A 32 -4.77 -9.55 -0.21
N PRO A 33 -5.11 -10.64 0.52
CA PRO A 33 -4.29 -11.83 0.50
C PRO A 33 -4.51 -12.51 -0.85
N VAL A 34 -3.56 -12.38 -1.75
CA VAL A 34 -3.51 -13.24 -2.94
C VAL A 34 -3.10 -14.63 -2.44
N ALA A 35 -4.09 -15.51 -2.30
CA ALA A 35 -3.86 -16.89 -1.93
C ALA A 35 -2.99 -17.57 -3.01
N GLY A 36 -1.77 -17.98 -2.64
CA GLY A 36 -0.86 -18.68 -3.55
C GLY A 36 0.50 -18.02 -3.75
N LEU A 37 0.74 -16.83 -3.25
CA LEU A 37 2.05 -16.14 -3.37
C LEU A 37 3.16 -16.87 -2.61
N SER A 38 4.35 -16.92 -3.20
CA SER A 38 5.58 -17.38 -2.55
C SER A 38 5.90 -16.56 -1.29
N ARG A 39 6.82 -17.06 -0.48
CA ARG A 39 7.29 -16.36 0.71
C ARG A 39 7.96 -15.04 0.36
N GLU A 40 8.71 -15.02 -0.74
CA GLU A 40 9.42 -13.88 -1.29
C GLU A 40 8.44 -12.79 -1.74
N ALA A 41 7.39 -13.16 -2.47
CA ALA A 41 6.34 -12.25 -2.90
C ALA A 41 5.63 -11.59 -1.72
N ARG A 42 5.28 -12.37 -0.70
CA ARG A 42 4.66 -11.85 0.53
C ARG A 42 5.59 -10.90 1.30
N ASN A 43 6.88 -11.21 1.34
CA ASN A 43 7.87 -10.35 1.99
C ASN A 43 8.00 -9.00 1.27
N LEU A 44 8.02 -8.99 -0.07
CA LEU A 44 8.02 -7.76 -0.84
C LEU A 44 6.72 -6.95 -0.65
N GLN A 45 5.58 -7.61 -0.60
CA GLN A 45 4.30 -6.95 -0.34
C GLN A 45 4.29 -6.31 1.05
N TRP A 46 4.81 -7.01 2.05
CA TRP A 46 4.96 -6.47 3.40
C TRP A 46 5.90 -5.25 3.43
N LEU A 47 7.04 -5.31 2.73
CA LEU A 47 7.97 -4.18 2.64
C LEU A 47 7.32 -2.96 1.99
N LEU A 48 6.48 -3.17 0.95
CA LEU A 48 5.75 -2.10 0.29
C LEU A 48 4.72 -1.46 1.23
N GLN A 49 4.00 -2.28 1.99
CA GLN A 49 3.02 -1.80 2.97
C GLN A 49 3.71 -1.01 4.08
N ASN A 50 4.81 -1.54 4.60
CA ASN A 50 5.60 -0.88 5.64
C ASN A 50 6.12 0.49 5.17
N PHE A 51 6.51 0.61 3.91
CA PHE A 51 6.92 1.88 3.32
C PHE A 51 5.81 2.94 3.43
N ILE A 52 4.56 2.59 3.10
CA ILE A 52 3.42 3.51 3.18
C ILE A 52 3.10 3.87 4.64
N ASP A 53 3.24 2.92 5.54
CA ASP A 53 2.92 3.13 6.96
C ASP A 53 3.98 4.00 7.67
N GLU A 54 5.24 3.92 7.24
CA GLU A 54 6.35 4.67 7.84
C GLU A 54 6.49 6.10 7.28
N VAL A 55 6.12 6.32 6.00
CA VAL A 55 6.33 7.61 5.35
C VAL A 55 5.02 8.39 5.26
N GLN A 56 4.89 9.43 6.08
CA GLN A 56 3.72 10.30 6.05
C GLN A 56 3.59 11.01 4.70
N GLY A 57 2.37 11.14 4.21
CA GLY A 57 2.07 11.80 2.95
C GLY A 57 2.23 10.90 1.72
N VAL A 58 2.69 9.65 1.85
CA VAL A 58 2.70 8.70 0.74
C VAL A 58 1.31 8.11 0.55
N HIS A 59 0.73 8.29 -0.63
CA HIS A 59 -0.60 7.81 -0.97
C HIS A 59 -0.59 6.41 -1.58
N SER A 60 0.38 6.14 -2.44
CA SER A 60 0.51 4.84 -3.10
C SER A 60 1.94 4.56 -3.53
N VAL A 61 2.28 3.28 -3.51
CA VAL A 61 3.57 2.75 -3.98
C VAL A 61 3.29 1.60 -4.94
N ALA A 62 4.04 1.54 -6.03
CA ALA A 62 3.92 0.49 -7.03
C ALA A 62 5.30 0.01 -7.50
N VAL A 63 5.44 -1.31 -7.63
CA VAL A 63 6.55 -1.93 -8.36
C VAL A 63 6.04 -2.31 -9.74
N VAL A 64 6.74 -1.83 -10.75
CA VAL A 64 6.35 -1.94 -12.16
C VAL A 64 7.51 -2.53 -12.94
N SER A 65 7.25 -3.41 -13.89
CA SER A 65 8.28 -3.87 -14.82
C SER A 65 8.62 -2.79 -15.86
N SER A 66 9.76 -2.91 -16.52
CA SER A 66 10.20 -1.95 -17.56
C SER A 66 9.21 -1.82 -18.72
N ASP A 67 8.41 -2.84 -18.99
CA ASP A 67 7.37 -2.88 -20.02
C ASP A 67 5.98 -2.41 -19.53
N GLY A 68 5.89 -1.91 -18.30
CA GLY A 68 4.68 -1.28 -17.76
C GLY A 68 3.71 -2.24 -17.09
N LEU A 69 4.10 -3.49 -16.82
CA LEU A 69 3.27 -4.41 -16.06
C LEU A 69 3.35 -4.10 -14.57
N LEU A 70 2.22 -3.99 -13.92
CA LEU A 70 2.15 -3.83 -12.48
C LEU A 70 2.49 -5.16 -11.80
N LEU A 71 3.57 -5.18 -11.02
CA LEU A 71 4.01 -6.37 -10.27
C LEU A 71 3.45 -6.40 -8.85
N LEU A 72 3.52 -5.28 -8.16
CA LEU A 72 2.99 -5.10 -6.80
C LEU A 72 2.50 -3.68 -6.62
N SER A 73 1.47 -3.49 -5.80
CA SER A 73 1.06 -2.15 -5.37
C SER A 73 0.52 -2.18 -3.95
N SER A 74 0.75 -1.09 -3.23
CA SER A 74 0.13 -0.80 -1.95
C SER A 74 -0.37 0.63 -1.94
N GLN A 75 -1.50 0.88 -1.27
CA GLN A 75 -2.12 2.19 -1.16
C GLN A 75 -2.52 2.45 0.28
N GLN A 76 -2.39 3.70 0.70
CA GLN A 76 -3.00 4.12 1.94
C GLN A 76 -4.52 3.98 1.84
N ALA A 77 -5.14 3.41 2.88
CA ALA A 77 -6.60 3.38 2.94
C ALA A 77 -7.13 4.82 2.79
N PRO A 78 -8.18 5.04 1.97
CA PRO A 78 -8.77 6.36 1.86
C PRO A 78 -9.14 6.86 3.25
N GLN A 79 -8.53 7.95 3.70
CA GLN A 79 -9.04 8.67 4.86
C GLN A 79 -10.34 9.31 4.39
N ALA A 80 -11.47 8.71 4.77
CA ALA A 80 -12.77 9.31 4.51
C ALA A 80 -12.79 10.67 5.25
N PRO A 81 -13.01 11.80 4.56
CA PRO A 81 -13.37 13.02 5.23
C PRO A 81 -14.62 12.72 6.04
N ALA A 82 -14.65 13.15 7.30
CA ALA A 82 -15.80 12.94 8.18
C ALA A 82 -17.07 13.43 7.48
N GLY A 83 -17.88 12.51 6.94
CA GLY A 83 -19.17 12.80 6.29
C GLY A 83 -19.24 12.65 4.76
N GLY A 84 -18.19 12.20 4.06
CA GLY A 84 -18.23 11.95 2.61
C GLY A 84 -18.20 10.45 2.27
N GLU A 85 -18.96 10.02 1.26
CA GLU A 85 -18.81 8.69 0.70
C GLU A 85 -17.39 8.51 0.16
N PRO A 86 -16.75 7.35 0.39
CA PRO A 86 -15.42 7.09 -0.15
C PRO A 86 -15.50 7.12 -1.68
N ALA A 87 -14.87 8.11 -2.30
CA ALA A 87 -14.76 8.16 -3.75
C ALA A 87 -13.98 6.91 -4.20
N ALA A 88 -14.70 5.91 -4.71
CA ALA A 88 -14.11 4.72 -5.28
C ALA A 88 -13.25 5.13 -6.48
N ARG A 89 -11.92 5.12 -6.31
CA ARG A 89 -11.01 5.31 -7.44
C ARG A 89 -11.23 4.15 -8.41
N PRO A 90 -11.40 4.43 -9.70
CA PRO A 90 -11.66 3.38 -10.70
C PRO A 90 -10.51 2.36 -10.66
N ALA A 91 -10.86 1.07 -10.78
CA ALA A 91 -9.90 -0.03 -10.77
C ALA A 91 -8.80 0.11 -11.85
N GLY A 92 -9.05 0.88 -12.91
CA GLY A 92 -8.09 1.26 -13.95
C GLY A 92 -6.93 2.13 -13.46
N ALA A 93 -7.11 2.95 -12.42
CA ALA A 93 -6.11 3.92 -11.99
C ALA A 93 -4.75 3.31 -11.60
N ARG A 94 -4.73 2.05 -11.14
CA ARG A 94 -3.48 1.32 -10.82
C ARG A 94 -2.70 0.92 -12.07
N THR A 95 -3.41 0.49 -13.09
CA THR A 95 -2.82 0.12 -14.39
C THR A 95 -2.31 1.37 -15.09
N ASP A 96 -3.04 2.47 -15.00
CA ASP A 96 -2.65 3.75 -15.57
C ASP A 96 -1.38 4.28 -14.90
N LEU A 97 -1.24 4.14 -13.57
CA LEU A 97 -0.03 4.51 -12.85
C LEU A 97 1.18 3.69 -13.32
N ALA A 98 1.02 2.38 -13.55
CA ALA A 98 2.11 1.53 -14.03
C ALA A 98 2.58 1.97 -15.43
N ALA A 99 1.65 2.28 -16.33
CA ALA A 99 1.96 2.79 -17.66
C ALA A 99 2.66 4.16 -17.60
N VAL A 100 2.22 5.06 -16.72
CA VAL A 100 2.85 6.38 -16.52
C VAL A 100 4.27 6.21 -15.98
N VAL A 101 4.48 5.36 -14.97
CA VAL A 101 5.80 5.11 -14.37
C VAL A 101 6.78 4.57 -15.40
N SER A 102 6.40 3.55 -16.18
CA SER A 102 7.28 2.97 -17.21
C SER A 102 7.54 3.94 -18.37
N GLY A 103 6.51 4.67 -18.82
CA GLY A 103 6.65 5.69 -19.86
C GLY A 103 7.59 6.81 -19.44
N LEU A 104 7.43 7.31 -18.22
CA LEU A 104 8.30 8.36 -17.65
C LEU A 104 9.75 7.88 -17.53
N ALA A 105 9.97 6.67 -17.03
CA ALA A 105 11.30 6.07 -16.94
C ALA A 105 11.95 5.95 -18.32
N SER A 106 11.22 5.48 -19.33
CA SER A 106 11.71 5.36 -20.72
C SER A 106 12.09 6.70 -21.33
N LEU A 107 11.27 7.72 -21.13
CA LEU A 107 11.54 9.09 -21.62
C LEU A 107 12.76 9.70 -20.95
N THR A 108 12.88 9.57 -19.63
CA THR A 108 14.03 10.13 -18.89
C THR A 108 15.32 9.39 -19.17
N ASP A 109 15.28 8.06 -19.42
CA ASP A 109 16.44 7.29 -19.86
C ASP A 109 16.87 7.69 -21.28
N GLY A 110 15.92 7.96 -22.17
CA GLY A 110 16.18 8.52 -23.50
C GLY A 110 16.85 9.89 -23.42
N ALA A 111 16.37 10.77 -22.55
CA ALA A 111 16.97 12.08 -22.32
C ALA A 111 18.40 11.96 -21.76
N ALA A 112 18.61 11.07 -20.80
CA ALA A 112 19.94 10.85 -20.21
C ALA A 112 20.96 10.37 -21.26
N ARG A 113 20.55 9.49 -22.19
CA ARG A 113 21.41 9.06 -23.31
C ARG A 113 21.72 10.21 -24.27
N LEU A 114 20.72 11.03 -24.58
CA LEU A 114 20.92 12.19 -25.48
C LEU A 114 21.88 13.23 -24.90
N MET A 115 21.91 13.36 -23.58
CA MET A 115 22.71 14.33 -22.84
C MET A 115 24.02 13.76 -22.31
N ASP A 116 24.37 12.52 -22.62
CA ASP A 116 25.48 11.76 -22.04
C ASP A 116 25.53 11.82 -20.50
N GLY A 117 24.31 11.88 -19.89
CA GLY A 117 24.11 12.06 -18.45
C GLY A 117 24.31 10.78 -17.63
N GLY A 118 24.56 9.65 -18.28
CA GLY A 118 24.70 8.36 -17.63
C GLY A 118 23.36 7.78 -17.18
N ARG A 119 23.35 6.98 -16.10
CA ARG A 119 22.15 6.31 -15.61
C ARG A 119 21.23 7.27 -14.85
N VAL A 120 19.94 7.25 -15.16
CA VAL A 120 18.93 7.94 -14.37
C VAL A 120 18.80 7.25 -13.01
N ARG A 121 19.02 7.99 -11.93
CA ARG A 121 18.89 7.47 -10.56
C ARG A 121 17.47 7.62 -10.04
N GLN A 122 16.87 8.76 -10.32
CA GLN A 122 15.55 9.14 -9.85
C GLN A 122 14.93 10.13 -10.82
N THR A 123 13.63 10.01 -11.00
CA THR A 123 12.80 10.98 -11.72
C THR A 123 11.72 11.48 -10.78
N THR A 124 11.52 12.80 -10.72
CA THR A 124 10.48 13.40 -9.90
C THR A 124 9.61 14.30 -10.76
N VAL A 125 8.31 14.12 -10.64
CA VAL A 125 7.29 15.00 -11.23
C VAL A 125 6.55 15.67 -10.10
N ALA A 126 6.74 16.98 -9.96
CA ALA A 126 5.98 17.79 -9.01
C ALA A 126 4.69 18.28 -9.67
N MET A 127 3.59 18.19 -8.96
CA MET A 127 2.25 18.62 -9.36
C MET A 127 1.67 19.52 -8.26
N ASP A 128 0.62 20.25 -8.56
CA ASP A 128 0.00 21.16 -7.58
C ASP A 128 -0.49 20.42 -6.33
N ASP A 129 -1.10 19.23 -6.52
CA ASP A 129 -1.70 18.43 -5.45
C ASP A 129 -0.92 17.16 -5.09
N GLY A 130 0.34 17.04 -5.51
CA GLY A 130 1.14 15.86 -5.22
C GLY A 130 2.44 15.78 -5.98
N MET A 131 3.15 14.68 -5.74
CA MET A 131 4.37 14.36 -6.49
C MET A 131 4.42 12.89 -6.86
N LEU A 132 5.01 12.59 -8.01
CA LEU A 132 5.36 11.23 -8.43
C LEU A 132 6.88 11.10 -8.46
N VAL A 133 7.40 10.15 -7.71
CA VAL A 133 8.83 9.83 -7.69
C VAL A 133 9.03 8.44 -8.26
N VAL A 134 9.94 8.30 -9.21
CA VAL A 134 10.28 7.02 -9.86
C VAL A 134 11.75 6.72 -9.67
N MET A 135 12.07 5.51 -9.27
CA MET A 135 13.44 5.02 -9.07
C MET A 135 13.60 3.64 -9.72
N SER A 136 14.74 3.42 -10.38
CA SER A 136 15.05 2.13 -10.99
C SER A 136 15.52 1.12 -9.94
N VAL A 137 15.00 -0.09 -10.01
CA VAL A 137 15.47 -1.26 -9.25
C VAL A 137 16.55 -1.99 -10.07
N SER A 138 17.47 -2.67 -9.41
CA SER A 138 18.66 -3.27 -10.06
C SER A 138 18.34 -4.37 -11.09
N ASP A 139 17.16 -4.96 -11.01
CA ASP A 139 16.68 -6.02 -11.94
C ASP A 139 15.99 -5.46 -13.21
N GLY A 140 15.95 -4.13 -13.37
CA GLY A 140 15.24 -3.43 -14.44
C GLY A 140 13.78 -3.09 -14.13
N SER A 141 13.26 -3.48 -12.96
CA SER A 141 11.96 -3.01 -12.49
C SER A 141 12.04 -1.55 -12.01
N LEU A 142 10.89 -0.94 -11.86
CA LEU A 142 10.73 0.45 -11.44
C LEU A 142 9.92 0.51 -10.16
N LEU A 143 10.31 1.38 -9.25
CA LEU A 143 9.54 1.74 -8.07
C LEU A 143 8.94 3.12 -8.29
N GLY A 144 7.61 3.22 -8.31
CA GLY A 144 6.87 4.47 -8.40
C GLY A 144 6.21 4.79 -7.06
N VAL A 145 6.35 6.02 -6.58
CA VAL A 145 5.74 6.51 -5.34
C VAL A 145 4.96 7.78 -5.65
N HIS A 146 3.66 7.76 -5.34
CA HIS A 146 2.81 8.93 -5.35
C HIS A 146 2.63 9.44 -3.93
N ALA A 147 2.96 10.71 -3.71
CA ALA A 147 2.93 11.36 -2.40
C ALA A 147 2.24 12.73 -2.48
N ALA A 148 1.85 13.26 -1.33
CA ALA A 148 1.31 14.62 -1.20
C ALA A 148 2.33 15.68 -1.59
N ALA A 149 1.87 16.86 -1.98
CA ALA A 149 2.73 17.97 -2.41
C ALA A 149 3.63 18.51 -1.30
N ASP A 150 3.19 18.41 -0.05
CA ASP A 150 3.90 18.85 1.16
C ASP A 150 4.78 17.75 1.79
N CYS A 151 4.84 16.57 1.16
CA CYS A 151 5.67 15.47 1.64
C CYS A 151 7.17 15.78 1.45
N ASP A 152 8.00 15.42 2.45
CA ASP A 152 9.45 15.58 2.34
C ASP A 152 10.04 14.56 1.34
N ILE A 153 10.42 15.05 0.18
CA ILE A 153 11.02 14.25 -0.89
C ILE A 153 12.28 13.51 -0.44
N SER A 154 13.05 14.07 0.51
CA SER A 154 14.30 13.45 0.99
C SER A 154 13.97 12.19 1.78
N ILE A 155 12.93 12.24 2.59
CA ILE A 155 12.42 11.07 3.34
C ILE A 155 11.89 10.02 2.37
N VAL A 156 11.07 10.42 1.40
CA VAL A 156 10.57 9.51 0.35
C VAL A 156 11.72 8.84 -0.38
N ALA A 157 12.69 9.62 -0.89
CA ALA A 157 13.84 9.10 -1.63
C ALA A 157 14.70 8.16 -0.79
N TYR A 158 14.89 8.45 0.50
CA TYR A 158 15.62 7.59 1.43
C TYR A 158 14.93 6.22 1.58
N HIS A 159 13.64 6.20 1.86
CA HIS A 159 12.88 4.96 1.99
C HIS A 159 12.79 4.19 0.67
N MET A 160 12.68 4.89 -0.47
CA MET A 160 12.78 4.27 -1.79
C MET A 160 14.13 3.57 -1.99
N ALA A 161 15.23 4.22 -1.63
CA ALA A 161 16.57 3.64 -1.75
C ALA A 161 16.74 2.40 -0.85
N LEU A 162 16.19 2.41 0.37
CA LEU A 162 16.17 1.25 1.25
C LEU A 162 15.37 0.09 0.65
N PHE A 163 14.20 0.39 0.09
CA PHE A 163 13.37 -0.62 -0.58
C PHE A 163 14.10 -1.21 -1.79
N VAL A 164 14.64 -0.37 -2.68
CA VAL A 164 15.39 -0.79 -3.88
C VAL A 164 16.57 -1.69 -3.51
N GLY A 165 17.31 -1.33 -2.45
CA GLY A 165 18.43 -2.14 -1.96
C GLY A 165 18.01 -3.54 -1.50
N ARG A 166 16.83 -3.67 -0.90
CA ARG A 166 16.28 -4.97 -0.45
C ARG A 166 15.59 -5.74 -1.58
N ALA A 167 14.79 -5.05 -2.38
CA ALA A 167 14.00 -5.66 -3.45
C ALA A 167 14.87 -6.17 -4.60
N GLY A 168 15.95 -5.47 -4.94
CA GLY A 168 16.81 -5.80 -6.07
C GLY A 168 17.46 -7.18 -6.01
N HIS A 169 17.62 -7.76 -4.83
CA HIS A 169 18.14 -9.12 -4.66
C HIS A 169 17.07 -10.20 -4.71
N VAL A 170 15.81 -9.82 -4.51
CA VAL A 170 14.66 -10.74 -4.37
C VAL A 170 13.85 -10.81 -5.66
N LEU A 171 13.78 -9.73 -6.44
CA LEU A 171 13.03 -9.63 -7.69
C LEU A 171 13.69 -10.42 -8.82
N THR A 172 13.72 -11.74 -8.67
CA THR A 172 14.18 -12.65 -9.73
C THR A 172 13.17 -12.71 -10.90
N PRO A 173 13.58 -13.15 -12.11
CA PRO A 173 12.64 -13.34 -13.23
C PRO A 173 11.46 -14.25 -12.88
N ALA A 174 11.70 -15.30 -12.10
CA ALA A 174 10.66 -16.23 -11.65
C ALA A 174 9.63 -15.52 -10.75
N LEU A 175 10.10 -14.71 -9.79
CA LEU A 175 9.23 -13.96 -8.91
C LEU A 175 8.42 -12.89 -9.66
N ARG A 176 9.01 -12.22 -10.66
CA ARG A 176 8.28 -11.26 -11.51
C ARG A 176 7.14 -11.93 -12.27
N SER A 177 7.39 -13.12 -12.85
CA SER A 177 6.36 -13.89 -13.54
C SER A 177 5.23 -14.30 -12.58
N GLU A 178 5.56 -14.72 -11.37
CA GLU A 178 4.58 -15.06 -10.32
C GLU A 178 3.70 -13.86 -9.98
N LEU A 179 4.33 -12.71 -9.70
CA LEU A 179 3.62 -11.48 -9.33
C LEU A 179 2.72 -10.98 -10.47
N SER A 180 3.21 -11.01 -11.71
CA SER A 180 2.44 -10.64 -12.90
C SER A 180 1.18 -11.51 -13.05
N GLN A 181 1.33 -12.83 -12.95
CA GLN A 181 0.20 -13.77 -13.01
C GLN A 181 -0.81 -13.57 -11.87
N ALA A 182 -0.32 -13.30 -10.66
CA ALA A 182 -1.18 -13.03 -9.51
C ALA A 182 -2.01 -11.75 -9.71
N MET A 183 -1.42 -10.71 -10.29
CA MET A 183 -2.13 -9.46 -10.58
C MET A 183 -3.16 -9.60 -11.72
N GLU A 184 -2.90 -10.46 -12.70
CA GLU A 184 -3.85 -10.77 -13.78
C GLU A 184 -5.03 -11.61 -13.27
N SER A 185 -4.77 -12.56 -12.38
CA SER A 185 -5.79 -13.45 -11.81
C SER A 185 -6.70 -12.75 -10.79
N GLY A 186 -6.29 -11.63 -10.24
CA GLY A 186 -7.05 -10.82 -9.27
C GLY A 186 -7.95 -9.76 -9.89
N ARG A 187 -8.00 -9.69 -11.22
CA ARG A 187 -8.91 -8.84 -11.99
C ARG A 187 -10.19 -9.57 -12.33
#